data_431627bc887c20cd8d235c536e97bfe9
#
_entry.id   431627bc887c20cd8d235c536e97bfe9
#
_cell.length_a   1.000
_cell.length_b   1.000
_cell.length_c   1.000
_cell.angle_alpha   90.00
_cell.angle_beta   90.00
_cell.angle_gamma   90.00
#
_symmetry.space_group_name_H-M   'P 1'
#
loop_
_entity.id
_entity.type
_entity.pdbx_description
1 polymer ?
#
loop_
_entity_poly.entity_id
_entity_poly.type
_entity_poly.pdbx_seq_one_letter_code
_entity_poly.pdbx_strand_id
1 'polypeptide(L)'
;MHIAEVAIRRWQLTLVLFTLLCAIGFSAFQQVPRAVDPHFSMPIVSILVSQPGADAAEIEQTITKPIEELVQGLEDVQQAASTSSDGSALIRVEFDWSGDPDQYFNDTVREVTAIRSQLPADLQRLQFEKVRTTNASILQIALLSDTASWYRMEKYARDISEALGRDKE
;
A
#
# COMPACT_ATOMS: atom_id res chain seq x y z
N MET A 1 17.15 -52.14 17.20
CA MET A 1 15.88 -52.02 17.91
C MET A 1 14.90 -51.28 17.00
N HIS A 2 13.83 -51.96 16.61
CA HIS A 2 12.85 -51.34 15.70
C HIS A 2 11.92 -50.43 16.51
N ILE A 3 11.86 -49.15 16.16
CA ILE A 3 11.00 -48.11 16.81
C ILE A 3 9.53 -48.57 16.89
N ALA A 4 9.07 -49.33 15.88
CA ALA A 4 7.73 -49.88 15.83
C ALA A 4 7.45 -50.89 16.96
N GLU A 5 8.41 -51.72 17.34
CA GLU A 5 8.27 -52.75 18.37
C GLU A 5 8.16 -52.09 19.78
N VAL A 6 8.89 -50.99 20.02
CA VAL A 6 8.78 -50.20 21.26
C VAL A 6 7.44 -49.48 21.32
N ALA A 7 6.97 -48.95 20.20
CA ALA A 7 5.69 -48.25 20.12
C ALA A 7 4.51 -49.15 20.42
N ILE A 8 4.51 -50.37 19.92
CA ILE A 8 3.47 -51.39 20.16
C ILE A 8 3.52 -51.87 21.61
N ARG A 9 4.70 -52.11 22.14
CA ARG A 9 4.89 -52.66 23.50
C ARG A 9 4.51 -51.65 24.58
N ARG A 10 4.60 -50.36 24.27
CA ARG A 10 4.27 -49.24 25.17
C ARG A 10 3.19 -48.31 24.55
N TRP A 11 2.10 -48.92 24.11
CA TRP A 11 1.03 -48.20 23.41
C TRP A 11 0.50 -46.97 24.18
N GLN A 12 0.53 -47.00 25.54
CA GLN A 12 0.11 -45.88 26.37
C GLN A 12 1.01 -44.65 26.17
N LEU A 13 2.33 -44.83 26.10
CA LEU A 13 3.29 -43.74 25.87
C LEU A 13 3.13 -43.20 24.44
N THR A 14 2.91 -44.08 23.47
CA THR A 14 2.67 -43.67 22.08
C THR A 14 1.40 -42.79 21.97
N LEU A 15 0.33 -43.18 22.68
CA LEU A 15 -0.92 -42.44 22.68
C LEU A 15 -0.78 -41.05 23.34
N VAL A 16 -0.06 -40.98 24.47
CA VAL A 16 0.23 -39.69 25.13
C VAL A 16 1.06 -38.77 24.24
N LEU A 17 2.11 -39.32 23.60
CA LEU A 17 2.96 -38.56 22.71
C LEU A 17 2.18 -38.07 21.48
N PHE A 18 1.31 -38.90 20.93
CA PHE A 18 0.47 -38.54 19.79
C PHE A 18 -0.52 -37.41 20.17
N THR A 19 -1.18 -37.54 21.31
CA THR A 19 -2.11 -36.50 21.81
C THR A 19 -1.38 -35.18 22.06
N LEU A 20 -0.16 -35.21 22.61
CA LEU A 20 0.66 -34.04 22.83
C LEU A 20 1.04 -33.36 21.49
N LEU A 21 1.46 -34.13 20.52
CA LEU A 21 1.78 -33.61 19.18
C LEU A 21 0.56 -32.99 18.49
N CYS A 22 -0.62 -33.64 18.61
CA CYS A 22 -1.87 -33.07 18.11
C CYS A 22 -2.23 -31.75 18.79
N ALA A 23 -2.06 -31.66 20.10
CA ALA A 23 -2.33 -30.42 20.84
C ALA A 23 -1.39 -29.28 20.45
N ILE A 24 -0.09 -29.58 20.29
CA ILE A 24 0.89 -28.60 19.82
C ILE A 24 0.57 -28.18 18.38
N GLY A 25 0.27 -29.13 17.49
CA GLY A 25 -0.08 -28.83 16.10
C GLY A 25 -1.37 -27.98 15.99
N PHE A 26 -2.35 -28.25 16.81
CA PHE A 26 -3.59 -27.48 16.87
C PHE A 26 -3.36 -26.04 17.39
N SER A 27 -2.53 -25.90 18.44
CA SER A 27 -2.14 -24.58 18.95
C SER A 27 -1.35 -23.77 17.90
N ALA A 28 -0.39 -24.41 17.23
CA ALA A 28 0.36 -23.76 16.15
C ALA A 28 -0.54 -23.35 14.98
N PHE A 29 -1.52 -24.18 14.61
CA PHE A 29 -2.48 -23.88 13.55
C PHE A 29 -3.35 -22.64 13.85
N GLN A 30 -3.70 -22.42 15.10
CA GLN A 30 -4.45 -21.23 15.52
C GLN A 30 -3.61 -19.93 15.49
N GLN A 31 -2.29 -20.06 15.60
CA GLN A 31 -1.37 -18.91 15.63
C GLN A 31 -0.87 -18.51 14.23
N VAL A 32 -1.13 -19.32 13.21
CA VAL A 32 -0.76 -18.97 11.83
C VAL A 32 -1.61 -17.77 11.37
N PRO A 33 -0.98 -16.61 11.11
CA PRO A 33 -1.72 -15.46 10.57
C PRO A 33 -2.29 -15.82 9.20
N ARG A 34 -3.59 -15.68 9.06
CA ARG A 34 -4.30 -15.93 7.80
C ARG A 34 -4.42 -14.61 7.07
N ALA A 35 -3.53 -14.34 6.12
CA ALA A 35 -3.69 -13.26 5.16
C ALA A 35 -4.15 -13.84 3.83
N VAL A 36 -5.14 -13.22 3.21
CA VAL A 36 -5.62 -13.60 1.87
C VAL A 36 -4.54 -13.27 0.84
N ASP A 37 -3.86 -12.14 1.04
CA ASP A 37 -2.74 -11.71 0.22
C ASP A 37 -1.51 -11.46 1.10
N PRO A 38 -0.31 -11.88 0.69
CA PRO A 38 0.90 -11.52 1.38
C PRO A 38 1.08 -10.00 1.35
N HIS A 39 1.43 -9.40 2.48
CA HIS A 39 1.75 -7.97 2.57
C HIS A 39 3.10 -7.73 1.89
N PHE A 40 3.09 -7.52 0.59
CA PHE A 40 4.28 -7.04 -0.11
C PHE A 40 4.05 -5.60 -0.58
N SER A 41 5.06 -4.79 -0.41
CA SER A 41 5.07 -3.44 -0.99
C SER A 41 5.48 -3.56 -2.44
N MET A 42 4.65 -3.06 -3.33
CA MET A 42 5.05 -2.94 -4.73
C MET A 42 6.16 -1.88 -4.82
N PRO A 43 7.22 -2.13 -5.62
CA PRO A 43 8.28 -1.15 -5.82
C PRO A 43 7.80 -0.05 -6.78
N ILE A 44 6.70 0.59 -6.43
CA ILE A 44 6.04 1.65 -7.20
C ILE A 44 5.85 2.87 -6.31
N VAL A 45 6.35 4.00 -6.79
CA VAL A 45 6.17 5.31 -6.17
C VAL A 45 5.31 6.18 -7.07
N SER A 46 4.24 6.75 -6.52
CA SER A 46 3.38 7.70 -7.21
C SER A 46 3.63 9.11 -6.69
N ILE A 47 3.83 10.05 -7.59
CA ILE A 47 4.04 11.47 -7.31
C ILE A 47 2.82 12.22 -7.82
N LEU A 48 2.05 12.80 -6.90
CA LEU A 48 0.88 13.61 -7.23
C LEU A 48 1.25 15.09 -7.11
N VAL A 49 0.94 15.81 -8.15
CA VAL A 49 1.20 17.25 -8.25
C VAL A 49 -0.10 17.99 -8.48
N SER A 50 -0.29 19.13 -7.82
CA SER A 50 -1.45 20.01 -8.04
C SER A 50 -1.00 21.45 -8.20
N GLN A 51 -1.37 22.04 -9.35
CA GLN A 51 -1.18 23.45 -9.71
C GLN A 51 -2.47 23.97 -10.33
N PRO A 52 -3.43 24.40 -9.51
CA PRO A 52 -4.71 24.90 -10.03
C PRO A 52 -4.53 26.12 -10.93
N GLY A 53 -5.20 26.09 -12.08
CA GLY A 53 -5.15 27.18 -13.04
C GLY A 53 -4.16 27.01 -14.20
N ALA A 54 -3.20 26.08 -14.09
CA ALA A 54 -2.34 25.72 -15.19
C ALA A 54 -3.04 24.72 -16.14
N ASP A 55 -2.78 24.81 -17.44
CA ASP A 55 -3.24 23.82 -18.40
C ASP A 55 -2.34 22.57 -18.43
N ALA A 56 -2.85 21.50 -19.05
CA ALA A 56 -2.13 20.23 -19.11
C ALA A 56 -0.76 20.33 -19.83
N ALA A 57 -0.64 21.18 -20.86
CA ALA A 57 0.60 21.36 -21.60
C ALA A 57 1.65 22.15 -20.79
N GLU A 58 1.22 23.14 -20.04
CA GLU A 58 2.09 23.89 -19.11
C GLU A 58 2.61 22.96 -18.00
N ILE A 59 1.74 22.19 -17.35
CA ILE A 59 2.11 21.21 -16.33
C ILE A 59 3.09 20.17 -16.88
N GLU A 60 2.83 19.68 -18.09
CA GLU A 60 3.71 18.74 -18.78
C GLU A 60 5.13 19.30 -18.93
N GLN A 61 5.27 20.53 -19.38
CA GLN A 61 6.59 21.12 -19.66
C GLN A 61 7.31 21.60 -18.40
N THR A 62 6.58 22.16 -17.44
CA THR A 62 7.19 22.83 -16.28
C THR A 62 7.35 21.94 -15.06
N ILE A 63 6.59 20.83 -14.98
CA ILE A 63 6.59 19.96 -13.81
C ILE A 63 6.86 18.51 -14.21
N THR A 64 6.05 17.96 -15.14
CA THR A 64 6.07 16.53 -15.42
C THR A 64 7.41 16.10 -16.05
N LYS A 65 7.84 16.75 -17.11
CA LYS A 65 9.12 16.44 -17.78
C LYS A 65 10.34 16.57 -16.88
N PRO A 66 10.54 17.68 -16.13
CA PRO A 66 11.66 17.80 -15.20
C PRO A 66 11.70 16.69 -14.15
N ILE A 67 10.51 16.26 -13.64
CA ILE A 67 10.44 15.17 -12.67
C ILE A 67 10.71 13.83 -13.36
N GLU A 68 10.15 13.57 -14.56
CA GLU A 68 10.41 12.35 -15.31
C GLU A 68 11.88 12.15 -15.65
N GLU A 69 12.54 13.19 -16.17
CA GLU A 69 13.97 13.15 -16.50
C GLU A 69 14.81 12.82 -15.25
N LEU A 70 14.44 13.39 -14.10
CA LEU A 70 15.12 13.14 -12.86
C LEU A 70 14.92 11.68 -12.40
N VAL A 71 13.66 11.20 -12.34
CA VAL A 71 13.35 9.88 -11.81
C VAL A 71 13.83 8.76 -12.72
N GLN A 72 13.91 8.97 -14.03
CA GLN A 72 14.53 8.03 -14.98
C GLN A 72 16.02 7.84 -14.77
N GLY A 73 16.69 8.82 -14.12
CA GLY A 73 18.10 8.72 -13.74
C GLY A 73 18.36 7.99 -12.42
N LEU A 74 17.35 7.61 -11.67
CA LEU A 74 17.49 6.85 -10.44
C LEU A 74 17.91 5.40 -10.70
N GLU A 75 18.61 4.80 -9.74
CA GLU A 75 19.00 3.38 -9.84
C GLU A 75 17.76 2.47 -9.81
N ASP A 76 17.84 1.38 -10.56
CA ASP A 76 16.82 0.32 -10.62
C ASP A 76 15.44 0.76 -11.14
N VAL A 77 15.29 1.93 -11.75
CA VAL A 77 14.05 2.34 -12.39
C VAL A 77 13.83 1.52 -13.66
N GLN A 78 12.70 0.80 -13.69
CA GLN A 78 12.28 0.03 -14.85
C GLN A 78 11.44 0.86 -15.82
N GLN A 79 10.53 1.64 -15.26
CA GLN A 79 9.63 2.47 -16.05
C GLN A 79 9.18 3.70 -15.25
N ALA A 80 9.12 4.84 -15.94
CA ALA A 80 8.40 6.03 -15.47
C ALA A 80 7.26 6.32 -16.47
N ALA A 81 6.07 6.52 -15.96
CA ALA A 81 4.88 6.86 -16.73
C ALA A 81 4.16 8.03 -16.06
N SER A 82 3.73 9.00 -16.85
CA SER A 82 3.03 10.17 -16.32
C SER A 82 1.72 10.44 -17.04
N THR A 83 0.88 11.20 -16.38
CA THR A 83 -0.36 11.74 -16.93
C THR A 83 -0.50 13.18 -16.44
N SER A 84 -0.53 14.13 -17.38
CA SER A 84 -0.78 15.54 -17.11
C SER A 84 -2.23 15.89 -17.48
N SER A 85 -2.88 16.63 -16.61
CA SER A 85 -4.26 17.12 -16.77
C SER A 85 -4.34 18.56 -16.31
N ASP A 86 -5.42 19.27 -16.64
CA ASP A 86 -5.61 20.63 -16.18
C ASP A 86 -5.59 20.71 -14.64
N GLY A 87 -4.65 21.47 -14.11
CA GLY A 87 -4.46 21.66 -12.66
C GLY A 87 -3.76 20.53 -11.91
N SER A 88 -3.36 19.42 -12.56
CA SER A 88 -2.74 18.28 -11.87
C SER A 88 -1.88 17.38 -12.75
N ALA A 89 -0.90 16.70 -12.14
CA ALA A 89 -0.17 15.61 -12.76
C ALA A 89 0.00 14.43 -11.81
N LEU A 90 0.06 13.24 -12.39
CA LEU A 90 0.40 11.99 -11.72
C LEU A 90 1.59 11.38 -12.44
N ILE A 91 2.69 11.22 -11.73
CA ILE A 91 3.89 10.51 -12.22
C ILE A 91 4.02 9.21 -11.41
N ARG A 92 4.14 8.08 -12.10
CA ARG A 92 4.33 6.76 -11.50
C ARG A 92 5.70 6.25 -11.90
N VAL A 93 6.48 5.87 -10.90
CA VAL A 93 7.81 5.30 -11.07
C VAL A 93 7.79 3.86 -10.60
N GLU A 94 8.14 2.94 -11.48
CA GLU A 94 8.24 1.51 -11.20
C GLU A 94 9.71 1.12 -11.13
N PHE A 95 10.09 0.48 -10.02
CA PHE A 95 11.46 0.02 -9.76
C PHE A 95 11.56 -1.50 -9.88
N ASP A 96 12.78 -2.00 -9.92
CA ASP A 96 13.04 -3.44 -9.90
C ASP A 96 12.61 -4.07 -8.57
N TRP A 97 12.18 -5.33 -8.62
CA TRP A 97 11.75 -6.09 -7.45
C TRP A 97 12.91 -6.57 -6.56
N SER A 98 14.15 -6.41 -7.01
CA SER A 98 15.36 -6.86 -6.30
C SER A 98 15.74 -6.00 -5.10
N GLY A 99 15.32 -4.74 -5.07
CA GLY A 99 15.70 -3.77 -4.04
C GLY A 99 14.64 -3.57 -2.95
N ASP A 100 14.94 -2.65 -2.04
CA ASP A 100 14.03 -2.28 -0.93
C ASP A 100 13.06 -1.18 -1.37
N PRO A 101 11.74 -1.45 -1.40
CA PRO A 101 10.73 -0.45 -1.75
C PRO A 101 10.71 0.78 -0.81
N ASP A 102 11.18 0.66 0.43
CA ASP A 102 11.28 1.80 1.35
C ASP A 102 12.46 2.70 0.98
N GLN A 103 13.57 2.11 0.54
CA GLN A 103 14.71 2.86 0.03
C GLN A 103 14.35 3.61 -1.25
N TYR A 104 13.73 2.95 -2.23
CA TYR A 104 13.29 3.59 -3.48
C TYR A 104 12.36 4.77 -3.24
N PHE A 105 11.42 4.63 -2.30
CA PHE A 105 10.54 5.72 -1.91
C PHE A 105 11.33 6.91 -1.34
N ASN A 106 12.24 6.66 -0.40
CA ASN A 106 13.04 7.71 0.23
C ASN A 106 13.95 8.41 -0.76
N ASP A 107 14.57 7.67 -1.68
CA ASP A 107 15.44 8.21 -2.72
C ASP A 107 14.64 9.07 -3.69
N THR A 108 13.46 8.61 -4.13
CA THR A 108 12.55 9.41 -4.98
C THR A 108 12.16 10.72 -4.30
N VAL A 109 11.73 10.65 -3.03
CA VAL A 109 11.35 11.85 -2.25
C VAL A 109 12.51 12.83 -2.14
N ARG A 110 13.72 12.34 -1.82
CA ARG A 110 14.92 13.16 -1.68
C ARG A 110 15.26 13.89 -2.98
N GLU A 111 15.35 13.16 -4.09
CA GLU A 111 15.76 13.71 -5.37
C GLU A 111 14.73 14.70 -5.94
N VAL A 112 13.44 14.34 -5.91
CA VAL A 112 12.38 15.25 -6.39
C VAL A 112 12.26 16.49 -5.50
N THR A 113 12.48 16.36 -4.18
CA THR A 113 12.50 17.53 -3.29
C THR A 113 13.72 18.44 -3.57
N ALA A 114 14.85 17.89 -3.96
CA ALA A 114 16.04 18.67 -4.30
C ALA A 114 15.82 19.63 -5.49
N ILE A 115 15.01 19.23 -6.47
CA ILE A 115 14.65 20.08 -7.61
C ILE A 115 13.42 20.98 -7.34
N ARG A 116 12.88 21.00 -6.12
CA ARG A 116 11.68 21.79 -5.79
C ARG A 116 11.82 23.28 -6.14
N SER A 117 13.03 23.83 -6.06
CA SER A 117 13.31 25.23 -6.42
C SER A 117 13.30 25.49 -7.93
N GLN A 118 13.35 24.45 -8.75
CA GLN A 118 13.29 24.53 -10.21
C GLN A 118 11.84 24.40 -10.72
N LEU A 119 10.94 23.92 -9.87
CA LEU A 119 9.52 23.78 -10.18
C LEU A 119 8.78 25.10 -9.92
N PRO A 120 7.62 25.33 -10.55
CA PRO A 120 6.84 26.55 -10.35
C PRO A 120 6.57 26.89 -8.88
N ALA A 121 6.66 28.17 -8.52
CA ALA A 121 6.49 28.63 -7.14
C ALA A 121 5.04 28.51 -6.65
N ASP A 122 4.08 28.52 -7.56
CA ASP A 122 2.64 28.39 -7.33
C ASP A 122 2.14 26.94 -7.23
N LEU A 123 3.06 25.98 -7.27
CA LEU A 123 2.75 24.59 -7.00
C LEU A 123 2.15 24.41 -5.59
N GLN A 124 0.87 24.08 -5.52
CA GLN A 124 0.15 23.97 -4.24
C GLN A 124 0.41 22.66 -3.51
N ARG A 125 0.55 21.55 -4.26
CA ARG A 125 0.73 20.23 -3.66
C ARG A 125 1.77 19.43 -4.44
N LEU A 126 2.68 18.82 -3.69
CA LEU A 126 3.60 17.77 -4.14
C LEU A 126 3.52 16.66 -3.09
N GLN A 127 2.90 15.55 -3.46
CA GLN A 127 2.64 14.44 -2.55
C GLN A 127 3.23 13.17 -3.13
N PHE A 128 3.85 12.37 -2.26
CA PHE A 128 4.42 11.08 -2.62
C PHE A 128 3.60 9.98 -1.97
N GLU A 129 3.25 8.96 -2.73
CA GLU A 129 2.51 7.80 -2.26
C GLU A 129 3.24 6.52 -2.66
N LYS A 130 3.40 5.65 -1.68
CA LYS A 130 3.90 4.30 -1.90
C LYS A 130 2.71 3.37 -2.19
N VAL A 131 2.74 2.68 -3.31
CA VAL A 131 1.69 1.70 -3.64
C VAL A 131 1.86 0.48 -2.75
N ARG A 132 0.81 0.20 -1.96
CA ARG A 132 0.75 -0.98 -1.09
C ARG A 132 -0.47 -1.82 -1.47
N THR A 133 -0.34 -3.12 -1.45
CA THR A 133 -1.46 -4.05 -1.67
C THR A 133 -2.55 -3.91 -0.61
N THR A 134 -2.20 -3.37 0.56
CA THR A 134 -3.13 -3.13 1.67
C THR A 134 -4.05 -1.92 1.48
N ASN A 135 -3.84 -1.10 0.45
CA ASN A 135 -4.68 0.07 0.17
C ASN A 135 -5.96 -0.27 -0.63
N ALA A 136 -6.22 -1.57 -0.86
CA ALA A 136 -7.48 -1.99 -1.45
C ALA A 136 -8.64 -1.73 -0.47
N SER A 137 -9.68 -1.04 -0.92
CA SER A 137 -10.90 -0.85 -0.13
C SER A 137 -11.58 -2.19 0.11
N ILE A 138 -11.59 -2.64 1.36
CA ILE A 138 -12.21 -3.91 1.77
C ILE A 138 -13.73 -3.79 1.78
N LEU A 139 -14.23 -2.56 2.02
CA LEU A 139 -15.66 -2.29 2.13
C LEU A 139 -15.97 -0.92 1.52
N GLN A 140 -16.92 -0.89 0.60
CA GLN A 140 -17.49 0.34 0.06
C GLN A 140 -18.98 0.37 0.42
N ILE A 141 -19.41 1.43 1.11
CA ILE A 141 -20.80 1.63 1.51
C ILE A 141 -21.34 2.86 0.77
N ALA A 142 -22.38 2.68 -0.03
CA ALA A 142 -23.12 3.77 -0.64
C ALA A 142 -24.35 4.13 0.19
N LEU A 143 -24.43 5.37 0.64
CA LEU A 143 -25.60 5.92 1.32
C LEU A 143 -26.50 6.58 0.27
N LEU A 144 -27.72 6.06 0.13
CA LEU A 144 -28.72 6.57 -0.79
C LEU A 144 -29.94 7.04 -0.02
N SER A 145 -30.45 8.23 -0.33
CA SER A 145 -31.69 8.75 0.23
C SER A 145 -32.33 9.76 -0.72
N ASP A 146 -33.60 9.57 -1.00
CA ASP A 146 -34.39 10.48 -1.85
C ASP A 146 -34.88 11.73 -1.09
N THR A 147 -34.83 11.73 0.26
CA THR A 147 -35.44 12.77 1.10
C THR A 147 -34.49 13.42 2.12
N ALA A 148 -33.34 12.83 2.38
CA ALA A 148 -32.40 13.34 3.34
C ALA A 148 -31.57 14.51 2.78
N SER A 149 -31.34 15.56 3.58
CA SER A 149 -30.41 16.63 3.20
C SER A 149 -28.96 16.15 3.20
N TRP A 150 -28.12 16.73 2.36
CA TRP A 150 -26.67 16.45 2.28
C TRP A 150 -25.98 16.48 3.65
N TYR A 151 -26.33 17.41 4.49
CA TYR A 151 -25.79 17.54 5.86
C TYR A 151 -26.08 16.31 6.73
N ARG A 152 -27.28 15.74 6.64
CA ARG A 152 -27.64 14.50 7.37
C ARG A 152 -26.91 13.27 6.82
N MET A 153 -26.78 13.20 5.51
CA MET A 153 -26.05 12.09 4.87
C MET A 153 -24.56 12.13 5.22
N GLU A 154 -23.93 13.29 5.21
CA GLU A 154 -22.55 13.48 5.64
C GLU A 154 -22.34 13.07 7.10
N LYS A 155 -23.26 13.44 7.98
CA LYS A 155 -23.20 13.06 9.39
C LYS A 155 -23.27 11.53 9.56
N TYR A 156 -24.21 10.87 8.89
CA TYR A 156 -24.31 9.38 8.94
C TYR A 156 -23.08 8.70 8.33
N ALA A 157 -22.53 9.22 7.25
CA ALA A 157 -21.30 8.69 6.66
C ALA A 157 -20.12 8.77 7.65
N ARG A 158 -20.02 9.89 8.35
CA ARG A 158 -18.99 10.11 9.38
C ARG A 158 -19.17 9.19 10.58
N ASP A 159 -20.40 9.07 11.10
CA ASP A 159 -20.73 8.19 12.22
C ASP A 159 -20.42 6.70 11.89
N ILE A 160 -20.73 6.26 10.66
CA ILE A 160 -20.42 4.90 10.18
C ILE A 160 -18.91 4.72 10.05
N SER A 161 -18.19 5.70 9.50
CA SER A 161 -16.73 5.64 9.36
C SER A 161 -16.03 5.56 10.72
N GLU A 162 -16.50 6.31 11.72
CA GLU A 162 -15.98 6.23 13.09
C GLU A 162 -16.29 4.89 13.76
N ALA A 163 -17.50 4.36 13.57
CA ALA A 163 -17.88 3.06 14.13
C ALA A 163 -17.01 1.93 13.57
N LEU A 164 -16.76 1.93 12.24
CA LEU A 164 -15.89 0.95 11.58
C LEU A 164 -14.40 1.14 11.91
N GLY A 165 -13.99 2.36 12.24
CA GLY A 165 -12.61 2.66 12.64
C GLY A 165 -12.25 2.21 14.05
N ARG A 166 -13.22 2.04 14.95
CA ARG A 166 -13.00 1.60 16.35
C ARG A 166 -12.72 0.11 16.51
N ASP A 167 -13.10 -0.72 15.56
CA ASP A 167 -12.85 -2.17 15.61
C ASP A 167 -11.43 -2.57 15.14
N LYS A 168 -10.50 -1.64 15.09
CA LYS A 168 -9.10 -1.88 14.68
C LYS A 168 -8.09 -1.99 15.84
N GLU A 169 -8.53 -2.04 17.10
CA GLU A 169 -7.66 -2.32 18.26
C GLU A 169 -7.78 -3.77 18.75
#